data_1af2e692ec33e099a65c4b8bd45a1b97
#
_entry.id   1af2e692ec33e099a65c4b8bd45a1b97
#
_cell.length_a   1.000
_cell.length_b   1.000
_cell.length_c   1.000
_cell.angle_alpha   90.00
_cell.angle_beta   90.00
_cell.angle_gamma   90.00
#
_symmetry.space_group_name_H-M   'P 1'
#
loop_
_entity.id
_entity.type
_entity.pdbx_description
1 polymer ?
#
loop_
_entity_poly.entity_id
_entity_poly.type
_entity_poly.pdbx_seq_one_letter_code
_entity_poly.pdbx_strand_id
1 'polypeptide(L)' 'MYCTVIDIRGDYAFVKYDDTGVVSEVAIALLPFGIDVGDRLKFENYEFDRV' A
#
# COMPACT_ATOMS: atom_id res chain seq x y z
N MET A 1 -4.84 10.22 -2.88
CA MET A 1 -4.19 9.91 -1.58
C MET A 1 -3.00 9.02 -1.82
N TYR A 2 -1.87 9.33 -1.21
CA TYR A 2 -0.64 8.55 -1.37
C TYR A 2 -0.37 7.74 -0.12
N CYS A 3 0.25 6.59 -0.29
CA CYS A 3 0.68 5.74 0.81
C CYS A 3 2.01 5.06 0.49
N THR A 4 2.63 4.53 1.52
CA THR A 4 3.92 3.85 1.41
C THR A 4 3.79 2.46 2.02
N VAL A 5 4.32 1.46 1.35
CA VAL A 5 4.38 0.10 1.89
C VAL A 5 5.45 0.06 2.97
N ILE A 6 5.07 -0.24 4.20
CA ILE A 6 5.99 -0.23 5.34
C ILE A 6 6.35 -1.64 5.84
N ASP A 7 5.56 -2.64 5.49
CA ASP A 7 5.84 -4.03 5.87
C ASP A 7 5.05 -4.98 4.99
N ILE A 8 5.54 -6.20 4.84
CA ILE A 8 4.85 -7.26 4.12
C ILE A 8 4.91 -8.51 4.98
N ARG A 9 3.75 -9.12 5.22
CA ARG A 9 3.63 -10.34 6.01
C ARG A 9 2.69 -11.33 5.33
N GLY A 10 3.25 -12.44 4.87
CA GLY A 10 2.46 -13.45 4.18
C GLY A 10 1.72 -12.87 2.99
N ASP A 11 0.40 -12.94 3.00
CA ASP A 11 -0.45 -12.46 1.92
C ASP A 11 -0.92 -11.01 2.11
N TYR A 12 -0.40 -10.32 3.12
CA TYR A 12 -0.82 -8.97 3.46
C TYR A 12 0.35 -8.00 3.47
N ALA A 13 0.06 -6.78 3.07
CA ALA A 13 1.00 -5.67 3.19
C ALA A 13 0.41 -4.61 4.12
N PHE A 14 1.29 -3.90 4.81
CA PHE A 14 0.89 -2.78 5.64
C PHE A 14 1.27 -1.50 4.90
N VAL A 15 0.30 -0.64 4.68
CA VAL A 15 0.51 0.64 4.02
C VAL A 15 0.21 1.77 4.99
N LYS A 16 1.03 2.80 4.93
CA LYS A 16 0.84 3.99 5.74
C LYS A 16 0.41 5.14 4.83
N TYR A 17 -0.74 5.73 5.12
CA TYR A 17 -1.24 6.87 4.36
C TYR A 17 -0.48 8.13 4.76
N ASP A 18 0.04 8.84 3.77
CA ASP A 18 0.94 9.96 4.00
C ASP A 18 0.30 11.13 4.75
N ASP A 19 -0.95 11.42 4.42
CA ASP A 19 -1.63 12.60 4.99
C ASP A 19 -2.16 12.37 6.41
N THR A 20 -2.59 11.16 6.74
CA THR A 20 -3.16 10.86 8.06
C THR A 20 -2.22 10.11 8.98
N GLY A 21 -1.21 9.43 8.42
CA GLY A 21 -0.35 8.53 9.18
C GLY A 21 -1.01 7.22 9.59
N VAL A 22 -2.23 6.97 9.12
CA VAL A 22 -2.94 5.73 9.43
C VAL A 22 -2.28 4.56 8.70
N VAL A 23 -2.15 3.43 9.40
CA VAL A 23 -1.63 2.18 8.83
C VAL A 23 -2.79 1.24 8.58
N SER A 24 -2.87 0.71 7.37
CA SER A 24 -3.89 -0.27 6.99
C SER A 24 -3.25 -1.57 6.53
N GLU A 25 -3.88 -2.69 6.88
CA GLU A 25 -3.52 -4.00 6.36
C GLU A 25 -4.30 -4.25 5.07
N VAL A 26 -3.60 -4.53 3.99
CA VAL A 26 -4.20 -4.72 2.66
C VAL A 26 -3.72 -6.02 2.08
N ALA A 27 -4.65 -6.81 1.52
CA ALA A 27 -4.28 -8.04 0.82
C ALA A 27 -3.39 -7.70 -0.38
N ILE A 28 -2.29 -8.44 -0.54
CA ILE A 28 -1.36 -8.21 -1.64
C ILE A 28 -2.05 -8.35 -3.00
N ALA A 29 -3.06 -9.21 -3.08
CA ALA A 29 -3.83 -9.40 -4.31
C ALA A 29 -4.53 -8.12 -4.80
N LEU A 30 -4.74 -7.15 -3.92
CA LEU A 30 -5.35 -5.86 -4.27
C LEU A 30 -4.32 -4.80 -4.65
N LEU A 31 -3.05 -5.14 -4.59
CA LEU A 31 -1.96 -4.20 -4.85
C LEU A 31 -1.32 -4.49 -6.20
N PRO A 32 -0.59 -3.52 -6.78
CA PRO A 32 0.14 -3.76 -8.02
C PRO A 32 1.13 -4.92 -7.87
N PHE A 33 1.33 -5.66 -8.95
CA PHE A 33 2.23 -6.81 -8.94
C PHE A 33 3.67 -6.39 -8.58
N GLY A 34 4.31 -7.20 -7.75
CA GLY A 34 5.73 -7.01 -7.42
C GLY A 34 5.99 -5.86 -6.45
N ILE A 35 5.03 -5.53 -5.59
CA ILE A 35 5.27 -4.51 -4.57
C ILE A 35 6.34 -4.97 -3.58
N ASP A 36 7.00 -4.00 -2.98
CA ASP A 36 8.02 -4.24 -1.97
C ASP A 36 7.95 -3.14 -0.89
N VAL A 37 8.58 -3.41 0.24
CA VAL A 37 8.68 -2.41 1.32
C VAL A 37 9.39 -1.18 0.78
N GLY A 38 8.85 -0.02 1.08
CA GLY A 38 9.35 1.26 0.58
C GLY A 38 8.69 1.74 -0.69
N ASP A 39 7.92 0.89 -1.36
CA ASP A 39 7.20 1.31 -2.56
C ASP A 39 6.13 2.33 -2.22
N ARG A 40 5.98 3.31 -3.09
CA ARG A 40 4.99 4.34 -2.93
C ARG A 40 3.84 4.10 -3.88
N LEU A 41 2.62 4.21 -3.36
CA LEU A 41 1.41 3.93 -4.10
C LEU A 41 0.45 5.12 -4.03
N LYS A 42 -0.39 5.22 -5.04
CA LYS A 42 -1.51 6.15 -5.06
C LYS A 42 -2.80 5.37 -4.88
N PHE A 43 -3.61 5.76 -3.89
CA PHE A 43 -4.93 5.17 -3.66
C PHE A 43 -5.99 6.13 -4.18
N GLU A 44 -6.76 5.67 -5.16
CA GLU A 44 -7.80 6.47 -5.80
C GLU A 44 -8.88 5.54 -6.34
N ASN A 45 -10.13 5.91 -6.18
CA ASN A 45 -11.27 5.11 -6.64
C ASN A 45 -11.22 3.65 -6.15
N TYR A 46 -10.81 3.47 -4.89
CA TYR A 46 -10.69 2.16 -4.24
C TYR A 46 -9.64 1.24 -4.90
N GLU A 47 -8.70 1.81 -5.62
CA GLU A 47 -7.61 1.08 -6.26
C GLU A 47 -6.25 1.64 -5.85
N PHE A 48 -5.26 0.75 -5.79
CA PHE A 48 -3.88 1.12 -5.53
C PHE A 48 -3.08 1.02 -6.82
N ASP A 49 -2.39 2.10 -7.18
CA ASP A 49 -1.53 2.15 -8.36
C ASP A 49 -0.12 2.58 -7.97
N ARG A 50 0.87 2.16 -8.77
CA ARG A 50 2.24 2.65 -8.60
C ARG A 50 2.32 4.13 -8.96
N VAL A 51 3.13 4.82 -8.20
CA VAL A 51 3.46 6.21 -8.50
C VAL A 51 4.60 6.29 -9.51
#